data_5c853aeb11529156e8ddd26ccf2954d5
#
_entry.id   5c853aeb11529156e8ddd26ccf2954d5
#
_cell.length_a   1.000
_cell.length_b   1.000
_cell.length_c   1.000
_cell.angle_alpha   90.00
_cell.angle_beta   90.00
_cell.angle_gamma   90.00
#
_symmetry.space_group_name_H-M   'P 1'
#
loop_
_entity.id
_entity.type
_entity.pdbx_description
1 polymer ?
#
loop_
_entity_poly.entity_id
_entity_poly.type
_entity_poly.pdbx_seq_one_letter_code
_entity_poly.pdbx_strand_id
1 'polypeptide(L)'
;YKGMRIGTAQPSDLEQAACTHHLIDFLSPDETYSAQAFRNDFCIIHKEITDRGNLPILVGGAGMYLTVLKNGLLEIPQDDTGDVRKQLDDLSDSQIRTNLEKVDSESFHRIHPNDRYRSQRALEIFKLTGKTMSQLISNQTPDPALGLEYPLLFLNRERSELHQRIAQRTNVMLQSGWIEETAGLLENHSATSPGLRSIGYREIAMSLSNELEKDSLSERI
;
A
#
# COMPACT_ATOMS: atom_id res chain seq x y z
N TYR A 1 -9.48 5.97 2.03
CA TYR A 1 -9.67 7.32 1.47
C TYR A 1 -11.15 7.71 1.56
N LYS A 2 -11.41 9.00 1.73
CA LYS A 2 -12.77 9.55 1.80
C LYS A 2 -13.53 9.33 0.50
N GLY A 3 -14.79 8.88 0.62
CA GLY A 3 -15.67 8.65 -0.53
C GLY A 3 -15.36 7.40 -1.34
N MET A 4 -14.35 6.62 -0.99
CA MET A 4 -13.96 5.37 -1.66
C MET A 4 -14.52 4.17 -0.89
N ARG A 5 -15.85 4.03 -0.86
CA ARG A 5 -16.52 3.04 0.01
C ARG A 5 -16.69 1.68 -0.65
N ILE A 6 -17.14 1.65 -1.91
CA ILE A 6 -17.48 0.41 -2.62
C ILE A 6 -16.22 -0.34 -3.01
N GLY A 7 -15.32 0.29 -3.74
CA GLY A 7 -14.11 -0.38 -4.26
C GLY A 7 -13.10 -0.76 -3.17
N THR A 8 -13.17 -0.17 -1.99
CA THR A 8 -12.36 -0.56 -0.83
C THR A 8 -13.05 -1.58 0.08
N ALA A 9 -14.31 -1.95 -0.22
CA ALA A 9 -15.17 -2.76 0.64
C ALA A 9 -15.21 -2.20 2.08
N GLN A 10 -15.41 -0.89 2.21
CA GLN A 10 -15.54 -0.26 3.50
C GLN A 10 -16.67 -0.90 4.31
N PRO A 11 -16.49 -1.15 5.62
CA PRO A 11 -17.57 -1.65 6.47
C PRO A 11 -18.80 -0.77 6.40
N SER A 12 -19.96 -1.40 6.34
CA SER A 12 -21.27 -0.74 6.34
C SER A 12 -21.50 0.03 7.64
N ASP A 13 -22.44 0.96 7.65
CA ASP A 13 -22.78 1.74 8.84
C ASP A 13 -23.25 0.82 10.00
N LEU A 14 -23.90 -0.31 9.70
CA LEU A 14 -24.30 -1.31 10.70
C LEU A 14 -23.07 -2.04 11.31
N GLU A 15 -22.09 -2.40 10.48
CA GLU A 15 -20.86 -3.03 10.96
C GLU A 15 -20.01 -2.05 11.78
N GLN A 16 -19.96 -0.78 11.36
CA GLN A 16 -19.27 0.27 12.11
C GLN A 16 -19.96 0.57 13.45
N ALA A 17 -21.29 0.48 13.51
CA ALA A 17 -22.04 0.62 14.77
C ALA A 17 -21.82 -0.57 15.72
N ALA A 18 -21.59 -1.77 15.19
CA ALA A 18 -21.31 -2.96 15.99
C ALA A 18 -19.90 -2.99 16.59
N CYS A 19 -18.92 -2.42 15.87
CA CYS A 19 -17.53 -2.34 16.32
C CYS A 19 -16.87 -1.07 15.78
N THR A 20 -16.16 -0.34 16.64
CA THR A 20 -15.43 0.86 16.23
C THR A 20 -14.32 0.49 15.25
N HIS A 21 -14.34 1.10 14.06
CA HIS A 21 -13.31 0.99 13.06
C HIS A 21 -12.45 2.26 13.03
N HIS A 22 -11.16 2.07 12.87
CA HIS A 22 -10.19 3.15 12.78
C HIS A 22 -9.47 3.10 11.42
N LEU A 23 -8.92 4.23 10.98
CA LEU A 23 -8.17 4.38 9.72
C LEU A 23 -8.98 4.03 8.47
N ILE A 24 -10.28 4.29 8.51
CA ILE A 24 -11.17 4.21 7.36
C ILE A 24 -11.79 5.59 7.11
N ASP A 25 -12.01 5.93 5.83
CA ASP A 25 -12.71 7.15 5.39
C ASP A 25 -12.16 8.46 5.99
N PHE A 26 -10.86 8.56 6.25
CA PHE A 26 -10.26 9.71 6.95
C PHE A 26 -9.33 10.54 6.06
N LEU A 27 -8.74 9.96 5.02
CA LEU A 27 -7.72 10.56 4.16
C LEU A 27 -8.32 11.04 2.84
N SER A 28 -7.95 12.25 2.37
CA SER A 28 -8.36 12.70 1.04
C SER A 28 -7.75 11.81 -0.06
N PRO A 29 -8.46 11.53 -1.17
CA PRO A 29 -7.88 10.81 -2.31
C PRO A 29 -6.58 11.44 -2.86
N ASP A 30 -6.36 12.72 -2.65
CA ASP A 30 -5.17 13.45 -3.11
C ASP A 30 -3.96 13.30 -2.18
N GLU A 31 -4.17 12.78 -0.98
CA GLU A 31 -3.12 12.64 0.02
C GLU A 31 -2.42 11.29 -0.09
N THR A 32 -1.11 11.29 0.15
CA THR A 32 -0.33 10.06 0.29
C THR A 32 -0.32 9.59 1.74
N TYR A 33 -0.49 8.27 1.95
CA TYR A 33 -0.41 7.68 3.26
C TYR A 33 0.81 6.77 3.36
N SER A 34 1.83 7.25 4.06
CA SER A 34 3.10 6.55 4.19
C SER A 34 3.06 5.50 5.30
N ALA A 35 4.02 4.57 5.27
CA ALA A 35 4.21 3.61 6.36
C ALA A 35 4.55 4.28 7.70
N GLN A 36 5.22 5.45 7.66
CA GLN A 36 5.50 6.27 8.85
C GLN A 36 4.19 6.86 9.43
N ALA A 37 3.34 7.43 8.58
CA ALA A 37 2.05 7.97 9.01
C ALA A 37 1.19 6.86 9.63
N PHE A 38 1.09 5.71 8.94
CA PHE A 38 0.39 4.54 9.46
C PHE A 38 0.90 4.12 10.85
N ARG A 39 2.22 4.02 11.02
CA ARG A 39 2.82 3.64 12.30
C ARG A 39 2.45 4.62 13.42
N ASN A 40 2.54 5.92 13.14
CA ASN A 40 2.21 6.95 14.10
C ASN A 40 0.74 6.88 14.53
N ASP A 41 -0.17 6.82 13.56
CA ASP A 41 -1.61 6.71 13.81
C ASP A 41 -1.95 5.41 14.55
N PHE A 42 -1.33 4.29 14.15
CA PHE A 42 -1.51 3.02 14.83
C PHE A 42 -1.11 3.09 16.31
N CYS A 43 0.03 3.68 16.64
CA CYS A 43 0.49 3.80 18.03
C CYS A 43 -0.50 4.61 18.88
N ILE A 44 -1.01 5.71 18.33
CA ILE A 44 -2.00 6.56 19.02
C ILE A 44 -3.29 5.77 19.26
N ILE A 45 -3.85 5.20 18.21
CA ILE A 45 -5.12 4.46 18.26
C ILE A 45 -5.00 3.22 19.15
N HIS A 46 -3.90 2.48 19.03
CA HIS A 46 -3.65 1.32 19.89
C HIS A 46 -3.66 1.70 21.37
N LYS A 47 -2.94 2.78 21.71
CA LYS A 47 -2.92 3.28 23.08
C LYS A 47 -4.32 3.67 23.55
N GLU A 48 -5.08 4.41 22.76
CA GLU A 48 -6.44 4.82 23.08
C GLU A 48 -7.38 3.63 23.33
N ILE A 49 -7.27 2.56 22.52
CA ILE A 49 -8.09 1.36 22.68
C ILE A 49 -7.72 0.62 23.96
N THR A 50 -6.42 0.45 24.22
CA THR A 50 -5.94 -0.25 25.41
C THR A 50 -6.20 0.51 26.70
N ASP A 51 -6.06 1.83 26.69
CA ASP A 51 -6.38 2.67 27.87
C ASP A 51 -7.87 2.58 28.27
N ARG A 52 -8.76 2.28 27.31
CA ARG A 52 -10.18 1.99 27.58
C ARG A 52 -10.46 0.54 28.03
N GLY A 53 -9.42 -0.29 28.15
CA GLY A 53 -9.55 -1.68 28.54
C GLY A 53 -10.04 -2.60 27.40
N ASN A 54 -10.01 -2.13 26.14
CA ASN A 54 -10.43 -2.89 24.98
C ASN A 54 -9.24 -3.57 24.28
N LEU A 55 -9.53 -4.62 23.50
CA LEU A 55 -8.54 -5.32 22.69
C LEU A 55 -8.47 -4.72 21.29
N PRO A 56 -7.32 -4.16 20.86
CA PRO A 56 -7.14 -3.74 19.48
C PRO A 56 -6.97 -4.95 18.56
N ILE A 57 -7.68 -4.96 17.43
CA ILE A 57 -7.56 -5.97 16.39
C ILE A 57 -7.15 -5.26 15.10
N LEU A 58 -5.96 -5.60 14.58
CA LEU A 58 -5.48 -5.10 13.30
C LEU A 58 -5.87 -6.07 12.19
N VAL A 59 -6.63 -5.59 11.20
CA VAL A 59 -7.07 -6.37 10.04
C VAL A 59 -6.53 -5.72 8.77
N GLY A 60 -5.94 -6.51 7.87
CA GLY A 60 -5.44 -5.98 6.61
C GLY A 60 -4.61 -6.98 5.80
N GLY A 61 -4.32 -6.60 4.55
CA GLY A 61 -3.49 -7.39 3.61
C GLY A 61 -2.18 -6.69 3.24
N ALA A 62 -1.92 -5.46 3.70
CA ALA A 62 -0.72 -4.71 3.38
C ALA A 62 0.46 -5.15 4.25
N GLY A 63 1.20 -6.17 3.79
CA GLY A 63 2.33 -6.74 4.53
C GLY A 63 3.39 -5.71 4.95
N MET A 64 3.55 -4.63 4.18
CA MET A 64 4.48 -3.54 4.52
C MET A 64 4.12 -2.89 5.87
N TYR A 65 2.84 -2.63 6.14
CA TYR A 65 2.39 -2.06 7.41
C TYR A 65 2.66 -2.99 8.60
N LEU A 66 2.40 -4.29 8.42
CA LEU A 66 2.73 -5.29 9.44
C LEU A 66 4.24 -5.38 9.68
N THR A 67 5.04 -5.32 8.62
CA THR A 67 6.50 -5.32 8.73
C THR A 67 7.02 -4.11 9.51
N VAL A 68 6.45 -2.93 9.25
CA VAL A 68 6.84 -1.70 9.96
C VAL A 68 6.45 -1.76 11.44
N LEU A 69 5.31 -2.33 11.78
CA LEU A 69 4.93 -2.51 13.18
C LEU A 69 5.82 -3.52 13.91
N LYS A 70 6.27 -4.56 13.21
CA LYS A 70 7.11 -5.61 13.80
C LYS A 70 8.57 -5.20 13.92
N ASN A 71 9.12 -4.63 12.84
CA ASN A 71 10.56 -4.40 12.71
C ASN A 71 10.96 -2.93 12.88
N GLY A 72 9.99 -2.01 12.95
CA GLY A 72 10.23 -0.56 12.89
C GLY A 72 10.40 -0.06 11.45
N LEU A 73 10.80 1.18 11.34
CA LEU A 73 11.10 1.86 10.08
C LEU A 73 12.60 1.93 9.86
N LEU A 74 13.01 1.87 8.61
CA LEU A 74 14.39 2.22 8.24
C LEU A 74 14.51 3.74 8.30
N GLU A 75 15.51 4.22 9.03
CA GLU A 75 15.88 5.64 9.05
C GLU A 75 16.61 5.98 7.75
N ILE A 76 15.89 6.55 6.81
CA ILE A 76 16.40 6.96 5.52
C ILE A 76 16.21 8.47 5.41
N PRO A 77 17.29 9.23 5.14
CA PRO A 77 17.17 10.65 4.86
C PRO A 77 16.20 10.92 3.72
N GLN A 78 15.46 12.00 3.80
CA GLN A 78 14.62 12.43 2.69
C GLN A 78 15.51 13.01 1.58
N ASP A 79 15.16 12.71 0.33
CA ASP A 79 15.71 13.39 -0.84
C ASP A 79 14.84 14.63 -1.12
N ASP A 80 15.12 15.70 -0.40
CA ASP A 80 14.32 16.94 -0.46
C ASP A 80 14.31 17.57 -1.87
N THR A 81 15.31 17.28 -2.69
CA THR A 81 15.39 17.76 -4.08
C THR A 81 14.74 16.81 -5.08
N GLY A 82 14.62 15.53 -4.71
CA GLY A 82 14.21 14.46 -5.61
C GLY A 82 15.22 14.15 -6.72
N ASP A 83 16.45 14.67 -6.63
CA ASP A 83 17.45 14.55 -7.69
C ASP A 83 17.98 13.13 -7.83
N VAL A 84 18.16 12.42 -6.71
CA VAL A 84 18.59 11.02 -6.72
C VAL A 84 17.56 10.16 -7.46
N ARG A 85 16.29 10.40 -7.20
CA ARG A 85 15.19 9.68 -7.85
C ARG A 85 15.15 9.94 -9.35
N LYS A 86 15.22 11.20 -9.77
CA LYS A 86 15.27 11.59 -11.19
C LYS A 86 16.42 10.91 -11.92
N GLN A 87 17.65 10.94 -11.35
CA GLN A 87 18.81 10.28 -11.94
C GLN A 87 18.61 8.76 -12.14
N LEU A 88 17.85 8.11 -11.26
CA LEU A 88 17.54 6.70 -11.37
C LEU A 88 16.39 6.43 -12.37
N ASP A 89 15.45 7.36 -12.52
CA ASP A 89 14.36 7.25 -13.49
C ASP A 89 14.86 7.29 -14.93
N ASP A 90 15.96 8.01 -15.21
CA ASP A 90 16.62 8.10 -16.53
C ASP A 90 17.35 6.80 -16.92
N LEU A 91 17.59 5.87 -15.99
CA LEU A 91 18.27 4.61 -16.28
C LEU A 91 17.31 3.55 -16.83
N SER A 92 17.79 2.72 -17.76
CA SER A 92 17.06 1.54 -18.20
C SER A 92 16.97 0.46 -17.10
N ASP A 93 16.01 -0.48 -17.23
CA ASP A 93 15.86 -1.59 -16.29
C ASP A 93 17.13 -2.43 -16.15
N SER A 94 17.83 -2.67 -17.26
CA SER A 94 19.10 -3.40 -17.27
C SER A 94 20.21 -2.64 -16.51
N GLN A 95 20.29 -1.32 -16.66
CA GLN A 95 21.25 -0.50 -15.93
C GLN A 95 20.95 -0.47 -14.43
N ILE A 96 19.68 -0.35 -14.06
CA ILE A 96 19.24 -0.44 -12.65
C ILE A 96 19.65 -1.78 -12.05
N ARG A 97 19.38 -2.89 -12.75
CA ARG A 97 19.75 -4.25 -12.28
C ARG A 97 21.24 -4.44 -12.15
N THR A 98 22.02 -4.03 -13.16
CA THR A 98 23.49 -4.12 -13.13
C THR A 98 24.09 -3.29 -12.00
N ASN A 99 23.57 -2.08 -11.75
CA ASN A 99 24.04 -1.24 -10.66
C ASN A 99 23.68 -1.85 -9.29
N LEU A 100 22.47 -2.41 -9.15
CA LEU A 100 22.05 -3.06 -7.92
C LEU A 100 22.92 -4.29 -7.60
N GLU A 101 23.24 -5.11 -8.58
CA GLU A 101 24.13 -6.28 -8.42
C GLU A 101 25.50 -5.89 -7.86
N LYS A 102 26.09 -4.79 -8.37
CA LYS A 102 27.38 -4.29 -7.93
C LYS A 102 27.36 -3.72 -6.52
N VAL A 103 26.26 -3.09 -6.12
CA VAL A 103 26.14 -2.36 -4.85
C VAL A 103 25.59 -3.25 -3.75
N ASP A 104 24.54 -4.03 -4.04
CA ASP A 104 23.79 -4.84 -3.07
C ASP A 104 23.36 -6.16 -3.70
N SER A 105 24.31 -7.11 -3.78
CA SER A 105 24.08 -8.43 -4.36
C SER A 105 22.96 -9.20 -3.66
N GLU A 106 22.81 -9.03 -2.34
CA GLU A 106 21.74 -9.69 -1.58
C GLU A 106 20.36 -9.18 -2.02
N SER A 107 20.18 -7.86 -2.10
CA SER A 107 18.93 -7.26 -2.63
C SER A 107 18.72 -7.63 -4.10
N PHE A 108 19.76 -7.70 -4.91
CA PHE A 108 19.67 -8.13 -6.31
C PHE A 108 19.05 -9.52 -6.45
N HIS A 109 19.46 -10.50 -5.65
CA HIS A 109 18.93 -11.86 -5.69
C HIS A 109 17.52 -11.96 -5.08
N ARG A 110 17.23 -11.16 -4.07
CA ARG A 110 15.93 -11.16 -3.39
C ARG A 110 14.83 -10.47 -4.19
N ILE A 111 15.15 -9.37 -4.89
CA ILE A 111 14.18 -8.58 -5.65
C ILE A 111 13.96 -9.20 -7.02
N HIS A 112 12.70 -9.46 -7.38
CA HIS A 112 12.36 -10.01 -8.68
C HIS A 112 12.91 -9.13 -9.82
N PRO A 113 13.48 -9.70 -10.91
CA PRO A 113 14.09 -8.94 -12.00
C PRO A 113 13.20 -7.86 -12.61
N ASN A 114 11.90 -8.11 -12.69
CA ASN A 114 10.91 -7.17 -13.24
C ASN A 114 10.42 -6.13 -12.22
N ASP A 115 10.90 -6.17 -10.97
CA ASP A 115 10.52 -5.19 -9.94
C ASP A 115 11.46 -3.98 -9.98
N ARG A 116 11.25 -3.13 -10.99
CA ARG A 116 11.99 -1.88 -11.15
C ARG A 116 11.90 -1.00 -9.91
N TYR A 117 10.70 -0.84 -9.36
CA TYR A 117 10.46 0.06 -8.23
C TYR A 117 11.33 -0.31 -7.02
N ARG A 118 11.32 -1.59 -6.62
CA ARG A 118 12.15 -2.04 -5.47
C ARG A 118 13.64 -1.99 -5.78
N SER A 119 14.03 -2.28 -7.01
CA SER A 119 15.44 -2.17 -7.45
C SER A 119 15.95 -0.74 -7.40
N GLN A 120 15.17 0.22 -7.90
CA GLN A 120 15.48 1.66 -7.80
C GLN A 120 15.53 2.12 -6.35
N ARG A 121 14.55 1.70 -5.51
CA ARG A 121 14.54 2.10 -4.11
C ARG A 121 15.78 1.63 -3.34
N ALA A 122 16.28 0.44 -3.62
CA ALA A 122 17.53 -0.05 -3.01
C ALA A 122 18.74 0.80 -3.41
N LEU A 123 18.83 1.20 -4.68
CA LEU A 123 19.90 2.12 -5.15
C LEU A 123 19.76 3.53 -4.59
N GLU A 124 18.53 4.04 -4.51
CA GLU A 124 18.23 5.34 -3.92
C GLU A 124 18.71 5.40 -2.46
N ILE A 125 18.38 4.38 -1.67
CA ILE A 125 18.83 4.23 -0.29
C ILE A 125 20.35 4.25 -0.20
N PHE A 126 21.03 3.48 -1.05
CA PHE A 126 22.47 3.47 -1.08
C PHE A 126 23.07 4.85 -1.42
N LYS A 127 22.52 5.53 -2.40
CA LYS A 127 22.97 6.89 -2.78
C LYS A 127 22.80 7.91 -1.65
N LEU A 128 21.69 7.80 -0.90
CA LEU A 128 21.38 8.73 0.19
C LEU A 128 22.14 8.45 1.49
N THR A 129 22.43 7.17 1.77
CA THR A 129 22.96 6.76 3.08
C THR A 129 24.38 6.23 3.04
N GLY A 130 24.88 5.85 1.87
CA GLY A 130 26.13 5.09 1.72
C GLY A 130 26.04 3.63 2.20
N LYS A 131 24.88 3.18 2.69
CA LYS A 131 24.65 1.81 3.17
C LYS A 131 23.69 1.07 2.24
N THR A 132 23.90 -0.22 2.05
CA THR A 132 22.98 -1.02 1.24
C THR A 132 21.66 -1.27 1.97
N MET A 133 20.60 -1.53 1.21
CA MET A 133 19.30 -1.87 1.80
C MET A 133 19.38 -3.16 2.63
N SER A 134 20.14 -4.16 2.17
CA SER A 134 20.38 -5.40 2.92
C SER A 134 21.08 -5.15 4.26
N GLN A 135 22.11 -4.28 4.30
CA GLN A 135 22.76 -3.88 5.55
C GLN A 135 21.82 -3.16 6.51
N LEU A 136 20.97 -2.25 6.00
CA LEU A 136 20.01 -1.55 6.85
C LEU A 136 18.97 -2.50 7.43
N ILE A 137 18.47 -3.45 6.62
CA ILE A 137 17.50 -4.45 7.08
C ILE A 137 18.13 -5.40 8.11
N SER A 138 19.36 -5.88 7.88
CA SER A 138 20.05 -6.80 8.82
C SER A 138 20.37 -6.15 10.17
N ASN A 139 20.58 -4.84 10.18
CA ASN A 139 20.84 -4.06 11.39
C ASN A 139 19.58 -3.49 12.04
N GLN A 140 18.39 -3.73 11.45
CA GLN A 140 17.15 -3.23 11.98
C GLN A 140 16.77 -3.98 13.26
N THR A 141 16.58 -3.24 14.32
CA THR A 141 16.07 -3.78 15.58
C THR A 141 14.55 -3.57 15.67
N PRO A 142 13.80 -4.52 16.25
CA PRO A 142 12.39 -4.31 16.53
C PRO A 142 12.20 -3.01 17.31
N ASP A 143 11.14 -2.28 16.99
CA ASP A 143 10.85 -1.02 17.65
C ASP A 143 10.42 -1.26 19.10
N PRO A 144 11.23 -0.87 20.09
CA PRO A 144 10.89 -1.10 21.50
C PRO A 144 9.66 -0.30 21.95
N ALA A 145 9.28 0.77 21.22
CA ALA A 145 8.10 1.57 21.56
C ALA A 145 6.79 0.80 21.32
N LEU A 146 6.82 -0.22 20.48
CA LEU A 146 5.64 -1.04 20.25
C LEU A 146 5.54 -2.24 21.17
N GLY A 147 6.66 -2.86 21.61
CA GLY A 147 6.70 -3.92 22.64
C GLY A 147 5.66 -5.04 22.48
N LEU A 148 5.08 -5.17 21.30
CA LEU A 148 3.83 -5.86 21.09
C LEU A 148 4.10 -7.26 20.54
N GLU A 149 3.88 -8.25 21.37
CA GLU A 149 3.74 -9.64 20.92
C GLU A 149 2.28 -9.87 20.51
N TYR A 150 2.01 -9.79 19.20
CA TYR A 150 0.68 -10.12 18.68
C TYR A 150 0.63 -11.50 18.08
N PRO A 151 -0.41 -12.30 18.38
CA PRO A 151 -0.71 -13.48 17.59
C PRO A 151 -1.10 -13.03 16.17
N LEU A 152 -0.37 -13.51 15.17
CA LEU A 152 -0.70 -13.28 13.77
C LEU A 152 -1.55 -14.43 13.25
N LEU A 153 -2.80 -14.13 12.89
CA LEU A 153 -3.69 -15.08 12.23
C LEU A 153 -3.63 -14.87 10.73
N PHE A 154 -3.16 -15.86 10.00
CA PHE A 154 -3.08 -15.83 8.56
C PHE A 154 -4.24 -16.62 7.93
N LEU A 155 -5.11 -15.91 7.19
CA LEU A 155 -6.21 -16.54 6.45
C LEU A 155 -5.69 -17.01 5.09
N ASN A 156 -5.59 -18.33 4.91
CA ASN A 156 -5.16 -18.94 3.67
C ASN A 156 -6.34 -19.62 2.95
N ARG A 157 -6.31 -19.59 1.61
CA ARG A 157 -7.27 -20.26 0.73
C ARG A 157 -6.56 -20.84 -0.47
N GLU A 158 -7.17 -21.87 -1.06
CA GLU A 158 -6.75 -22.39 -2.35
C GLU A 158 -6.84 -21.29 -3.42
N ARG A 159 -5.82 -21.23 -4.28
CA ARG A 159 -5.68 -20.16 -5.28
C ARG A 159 -6.88 -20.06 -6.23
N SER A 160 -7.43 -21.20 -6.64
CA SER A 160 -8.60 -21.27 -7.51
C SER A 160 -9.85 -20.68 -6.83
N GLU A 161 -10.07 -21.01 -5.56
CA GLU A 161 -11.18 -20.43 -4.76
C GLU A 161 -11.00 -18.92 -4.57
N LEU A 162 -9.76 -18.49 -4.30
CA LEU A 162 -9.44 -17.07 -4.14
C LEU A 162 -9.76 -16.28 -5.41
N HIS A 163 -9.37 -16.78 -6.60
CA HIS A 163 -9.69 -16.13 -7.87
C HIS A 163 -11.20 -16.03 -8.12
N GLN A 164 -11.95 -17.10 -7.82
CA GLN A 164 -13.42 -17.07 -7.96
C GLN A 164 -14.06 -16.01 -7.05
N ARG A 165 -13.60 -15.92 -5.80
CA ARG A 165 -14.09 -14.92 -4.84
C ARG A 165 -13.75 -13.50 -5.26
N ILE A 166 -12.55 -13.27 -5.78
CA ILE A 166 -12.13 -11.96 -6.31
C ILE A 166 -13.06 -11.57 -7.46
N ALA A 167 -13.25 -12.43 -8.46
CA ALA A 167 -14.11 -12.16 -9.60
C ALA A 167 -15.57 -11.88 -9.17
N GLN A 168 -16.11 -12.71 -8.26
CA GLN A 168 -17.45 -12.49 -7.72
C GLN A 168 -17.56 -11.16 -6.98
N ARG A 169 -16.59 -10.83 -6.12
CA ARG A 169 -16.54 -9.58 -5.38
C ARG A 169 -16.47 -8.37 -6.31
N THR A 170 -15.63 -8.41 -7.33
CA THR A 170 -15.51 -7.36 -8.34
C THR A 170 -16.85 -7.11 -9.04
N ASN A 171 -17.55 -8.18 -9.47
CA ASN A 171 -18.85 -8.05 -10.08
C ASN A 171 -19.90 -7.43 -9.15
N VAL A 172 -19.93 -7.84 -7.88
CA VAL A 172 -20.83 -7.25 -6.88
C VAL A 172 -20.51 -5.76 -6.68
N MET A 173 -19.25 -5.37 -6.59
CA MET A 173 -18.84 -3.98 -6.45
C MET A 173 -19.27 -3.13 -7.66
N LEU A 174 -19.07 -3.62 -8.87
CA LEU A 174 -19.51 -2.93 -10.09
C LEU A 174 -21.04 -2.76 -10.13
N GLN A 175 -21.81 -3.79 -9.75
CA GLN A 175 -23.26 -3.72 -9.65
C GLN A 175 -23.76 -2.80 -8.52
N SER A 176 -22.92 -2.57 -7.51
CA SER A 176 -23.24 -1.70 -6.36
C SER A 176 -22.96 -0.21 -6.62
N GLY A 177 -22.52 0.17 -7.84
CA GLY A 177 -22.29 1.55 -8.20
C GLY A 177 -20.84 2.02 -8.09
N TRP A 178 -19.86 1.11 -8.21
CA TRP A 178 -18.44 1.49 -8.15
C TRP A 178 -18.02 2.43 -9.28
N ILE A 179 -18.63 2.32 -10.45
CA ILE A 179 -18.37 3.21 -11.59
C ILE A 179 -18.87 4.63 -11.24
N GLU A 180 -20.08 4.75 -10.70
CA GLU A 180 -20.67 6.01 -10.27
C GLU A 180 -19.89 6.65 -9.11
N GLU A 181 -19.45 5.85 -8.14
CA GLU A 181 -18.56 6.31 -7.06
C GLU A 181 -17.29 6.91 -7.62
N THR A 182 -16.64 6.22 -8.57
CA THR A 182 -15.40 6.70 -9.20
C THR A 182 -15.63 7.96 -10.03
N ALA A 183 -16.73 8.02 -10.79
CA ALA A 183 -17.09 9.20 -11.55
C ALA A 183 -17.29 10.43 -10.66
N GLY A 184 -18.00 10.28 -9.54
CA GLY A 184 -18.19 11.37 -8.57
C GLY A 184 -16.88 11.83 -7.92
N LEU A 185 -15.94 10.91 -7.66
CA LEU A 185 -14.62 11.28 -7.16
C LEU A 185 -13.81 12.07 -8.19
N LEU A 186 -13.91 11.73 -9.48
CA LEU A 186 -13.21 12.41 -10.57
C LEU A 186 -13.72 13.83 -10.83
N GLU A 187 -14.88 14.23 -10.31
CA GLU A 187 -15.36 15.62 -10.38
C GLU A 187 -14.48 16.57 -9.54
N ASN A 188 -13.86 16.06 -8.46
CA ASN A 188 -13.11 16.87 -7.51
C ASN A 188 -11.65 16.45 -7.36
N HIS A 189 -11.24 15.31 -7.91
CA HIS A 189 -9.92 14.73 -7.76
C HIS A 189 -9.36 14.30 -9.12
N SER A 190 -8.05 14.40 -9.28
CA SER A 190 -7.37 13.93 -10.50
C SER A 190 -7.35 12.40 -10.55
N ALA A 191 -7.48 11.81 -11.74
CA ALA A 191 -7.25 10.38 -11.96
C ALA A 191 -5.85 9.91 -11.54
N THR A 192 -4.89 10.85 -11.42
CA THR A 192 -3.53 10.59 -10.95
C THR A 192 -3.37 10.71 -9.43
N SER A 193 -4.42 11.08 -8.70
CA SER A 193 -4.40 11.17 -7.24
C SER A 193 -4.08 9.81 -6.60
N PRO A 194 -3.32 9.78 -5.50
CA PRO A 194 -2.88 8.54 -4.85
C PRO A 194 -4.00 7.54 -4.60
N GLY A 195 -5.16 7.96 -4.11
CA GLY A 195 -6.32 7.11 -3.87
C GLY A 195 -6.85 6.49 -5.16
N LEU A 196 -7.04 7.29 -6.21
CA LEU A 196 -7.59 6.87 -7.50
C LEU A 196 -6.64 6.02 -8.35
N ARG A 197 -5.38 5.90 -7.96
CA ARG A 197 -4.43 4.94 -8.53
C ARG A 197 -4.56 3.52 -7.96
N SER A 198 -5.43 3.32 -6.99
CA SER A 198 -5.73 1.99 -6.43
C SER A 198 -6.37 1.09 -7.48
N ILE A 199 -6.17 -0.23 -7.31
CA ILE A 199 -6.76 -1.25 -8.19
C ILE A 199 -8.28 -1.04 -8.25
N GLY A 200 -8.82 -1.13 -9.44
CA GLY A 200 -10.22 -0.93 -9.76
C GLY A 200 -10.57 0.53 -10.04
N TYR A 201 -10.23 1.45 -9.17
CA TYR A 201 -10.48 2.89 -9.41
C TYR A 201 -9.71 3.40 -10.62
N ARG A 202 -8.44 2.99 -10.76
CA ARG A 202 -7.62 3.33 -11.93
C ARG A 202 -8.24 2.78 -13.22
N GLU A 203 -8.62 1.52 -13.24
CA GLU A 203 -9.21 0.86 -14.40
C GLU A 203 -10.56 1.51 -14.78
N ILE A 204 -11.40 1.84 -13.79
CA ILE A 204 -12.65 2.55 -14.01
C ILE A 204 -12.39 3.96 -14.55
N ALA A 205 -11.44 4.71 -13.99
CA ALA A 205 -11.09 6.03 -14.50
C ALA A 205 -10.62 5.98 -15.96
N MET A 206 -9.81 5.00 -16.34
CA MET A 206 -9.39 4.76 -17.73
C MET A 206 -10.59 4.40 -18.63
N SER A 207 -11.56 3.65 -18.13
CA SER A 207 -12.77 3.32 -18.88
C SER A 207 -13.67 4.55 -19.09
N LEU A 208 -13.77 5.42 -18.09
CA LEU A 208 -14.53 6.66 -18.19
C LEU A 208 -13.89 7.67 -19.16
N SER A 209 -12.56 7.66 -19.30
CA SER A 209 -11.84 8.45 -20.30
C SER A 209 -11.76 7.82 -21.70
N ASN A 210 -12.41 6.69 -21.92
CA ASN A 210 -12.37 5.86 -23.14
C ASN A 210 -10.98 5.29 -23.50
N GLU A 211 -10.09 5.18 -22.54
CA GLU A 211 -8.79 4.52 -22.68
C GLU A 211 -8.89 2.98 -22.50
N LEU A 212 -10.00 2.51 -21.93
CA LEU A 212 -10.30 1.11 -21.69
C LEU A 212 -11.75 0.80 -22.09
N GLU A 213 -11.97 -0.32 -22.78
CA GLU A 213 -13.32 -0.80 -23.13
C GLU A 213 -14.08 -1.24 -21.88
N LYS A 214 -15.35 -0.80 -21.78
CA LYS A 214 -16.22 -1.11 -20.62
C LYS A 214 -16.43 -2.61 -20.41
N ASP A 215 -16.55 -3.36 -21.49
CA ASP A 215 -16.82 -4.81 -21.46
C ASP A 215 -15.63 -5.61 -20.91
N SER A 216 -14.40 -5.07 -20.98
CA SER A 216 -13.19 -5.69 -20.44
C SER A 216 -12.90 -5.31 -18.97
N LEU A 217 -13.70 -4.41 -18.36
CA LEU A 217 -13.40 -3.83 -17.07
C LEU A 217 -13.31 -4.88 -15.94
N SER A 218 -14.27 -5.81 -15.88
CA SER A 218 -14.30 -6.86 -14.84
C SER A 218 -13.14 -7.86 -14.93
N GLU A 219 -12.57 -8.04 -16.14
CA GLU A 219 -11.40 -8.90 -16.34
C GLU A 219 -10.07 -8.21 -16.03
N ARG A 220 -10.08 -6.87 -16.04
CA ARG A 220 -8.90 -6.04 -15.79
C ARG A 220 -8.71 -5.71 -14.31
N ILE A 221 -9.79 -5.69 -13.54
CA ILE A 221 -9.80 -5.52 -12.09
C ILE A 221 -9.60 -6.87 -11.40
#